data_2803015a19b471c4751003b6a55d13a0
#
_entry.id   2803015a19b471c4751003b6a55d13a0
#
_cell.length_a   1.000
_cell.length_b   1.000
_cell.length_c   1.000
_cell.angle_alpha   90.00
_cell.angle_beta   90.00
_cell.angle_gamma   90.00
#
_symmetry.space_group_name_H-M   'P 1'
#
loop_
_entity.id
_entity.type
_entity.pdbx_description
1 polymer ?
#
loop_
_entity_poly.entity_id
_entity_poly.type
_entity_poly.pdbx_seq_one_letter_code
_entity_poly.pdbx_strand_id
1 'polypeptide(L)'
;TTRLVGSEMCIRDRYKTIEDFANADVADIEEIIRPCGLYKTKARSIVAMCRQIMDNFGGEIPDTIEKLTTLAGIGRKTANLVMGDVFHKPAVVTDTHCIRICGRLGLTKNKEPAKVEEDLRKILPPERSSDFCHRLVLFGREYCKARGERCSECPLLDICGSRK
;
A
#
# COMPACT_ATOMS: atom_id res chain seq x y z
N THR A 1 15.80 -0.22 5.75
CA THR A 1 15.09 -1.39 5.16
C THR A 1 15.26 -2.66 5.97
N THR A 2 16.42 -2.89 6.55
CA THR A 2 16.72 -4.10 7.35
C THR A 2 15.93 -4.21 8.66
N ARG A 3 15.50 -3.10 9.25
CA ARG A 3 14.70 -3.10 10.49
C ARG A 3 13.26 -3.61 10.32
N LEU A 4 12.64 -3.34 9.16
CA LEU A 4 11.29 -3.83 8.86
C LEU A 4 11.30 -5.34 8.55
N VAL A 5 12.30 -5.80 7.80
CA VAL A 5 12.47 -7.23 7.48
C VAL A 5 12.63 -8.09 8.74
N GLY A 6 13.37 -7.62 9.75
CA GLY A 6 13.49 -8.33 11.03
C GLY A 6 12.17 -8.46 11.80
N SER A 7 11.34 -7.40 11.82
CA SER A 7 10.03 -7.42 12.49
C SER A 7 9.01 -8.31 11.78
N GLU A 8 9.02 -8.33 10.44
CA GLU A 8 8.14 -9.19 9.65
C GLU A 8 8.51 -10.68 9.82
N MET A 9 9.78 -11.02 9.86
CA MET A 9 10.22 -12.40 10.14
C MET A 9 9.76 -12.84 11.52
N CYS A 10 9.99 -12.05 12.57
CA CYS A 10 9.58 -12.40 13.93
C CYS A 10 8.06 -12.59 14.07
N ILE A 11 7.25 -11.74 13.42
CA ILE A 11 5.78 -11.85 13.51
C ILE A 11 5.28 -13.10 12.78
N ARG A 12 5.83 -13.42 11.59
CA ARG A 12 5.47 -14.61 10.81
C ARG A 12 5.93 -15.92 11.45
N ASP A 13 6.97 -15.89 12.24
CA ASP A 13 7.45 -17.07 12.97
C ASP A 13 6.50 -17.43 14.12
N ARG A 14 5.90 -16.44 14.77
CA ARG A 14 5.03 -16.62 15.94
C ARG A 14 3.56 -16.79 15.56
N TYR A 15 3.06 -16.12 14.53
CA TYR A 15 1.68 -16.14 14.08
C TYR A 15 1.61 -16.62 12.64
N LYS A 16 0.97 -17.78 12.40
CA LYS A 16 0.94 -18.43 11.07
C LYS A 16 -0.38 -18.25 10.35
N THR A 17 -1.47 -18.08 11.10
CA THR A 17 -2.83 -18.04 10.58
C THR A 17 -3.54 -16.76 10.97
N ILE A 18 -4.65 -16.45 10.30
CA ILE A 18 -5.53 -15.32 10.67
C ILE A 18 -6.09 -15.54 12.08
N GLU A 19 -6.39 -16.81 12.43
CA GLU A 19 -6.88 -17.17 13.75
C GLU A 19 -5.83 -16.90 14.85
N ASP A 20 -4.55 -17.20 14.60
CA ASP A 20 -3.47 -16.88 15.54
C ASP A 20 -3.44 -15.37 15.85
N PHE A 21 -3.54 -14.52 14.80
CA PHE A 21 -3.60 -13.09 14.98
C PHE A 21 -4.89 -12.60 15.65
N ALA A 22 -6.02 -13.23 15.36
CA ALA A 22 -7.30 -12.88 15.98
C ALA A 22 -7.30 -13.13 17.50
N ASN A 23 -6.60 -14.18 17.93
CA ASN A 23 -6.46 -14.59 19.33
C ASN A 23 -5.23 -13.95 20.02
N ALA A 24 -4.39 -13.21 19.29
CA ALA A 24 -3.19 -12.60 19.84
C ALA A 24 -3.50 -11.53 20.90
N ASP A 25 -2.60 -11.43 21.91
CA ASP A 25 -2.56 -10.27 22.76
C ASP A 25 -2.00 -9.07 21.97
N VAL A 26 -2.69 -7.94 22.04
CA VAL A 26 -2.26 -6.70 21.36
C VAL A 26 -0.87 -6.27 21.84
N ALA A 27 -0.54 -6.47 23.13
CA ALA A 27 0.76 -6.11 23.69
C ALA A 27 1.91 -6.91 23.06
N ASP A 28 1.70 -8.19 22.77
CA ASP A 28 2.68 -9.04 22.08
C ASP A 28 2.96 -8.54 20.66
N ILE A 29 1.89 -8.19 19.93
CA ILE A 29 2.03 -7.61 18.59
C ILE A 29 2.73 -6.25 18.65
N GLU A 30 2.39 -5.39 19.63
CA GLU A 30 3.04 -4.09 19.86
C GLU A 30 4.55 -4.24 20.05
N GLU A 31 4.98 -5.24 20.83
CA GLU A 31 6.40 -5.50 21.08
C GLU A 31 7.13 -5.88 19.79
N ILE A 32 6.58 -6.81 19.02
CA ILE A 32 7.19 -7.30 17.77
C ILE A 32 7.32 -6.16 16.74
N ILE A 33 6.27 -5.33 16.57
CA ILE A 33 6.26 -4.26 15.57
C ILE A 33 6.70 -2.90 16.12
N ARG A 34 7.27 -2.84 17.32
CA ARG A 34 7.75 -1.59 17.96
C ARG A 34 8.65 -0.73 17.05
N PRO A 35 9.54 -1.30 16.19
CA PRO A 35 10.32 -0.51 15.24
C PRO A 35 9.49 0.21 14.17
N CYS A 36 8.22 -0.18 13.97
CA CYS A 36 7.33 0.45 13.00
C CYS A 36 6.73 1.74 13.56
N GLY A 37 6.66 2.80 12.75
CA GLY A 37 5.90 4.00 13.12
C GLY A 37 4.44 3.68 13.40
N LEU A 38 3.83 4.31 14.44
CA LEU A 38 2.44 4.09 14.86
C LEU A 38 2.13 2.64 15.29
N TYR A 39 3.11 1.94 15.84
CA TYR A 39 3.02 0.52 16.16
C TYR A 39 1.82 0.16 17.04
N LYS A 40 1.47 0.97 18.05
CA LYS A 40 0.32 0.73 18.94
C LYS A 40 -1.01 0.71 18.18
N THR A 41 -1.22 1.68 17.29
CA THR A 41 -2.43 1.74 16.46
C THR A 41 -2.46 0.57 15.46
N LYS A 42 -1.31 0.25 14.87
CA LYS A 42 -1.17 -0.88 13.93
C LYS A 42 -1.46 -2.22 14.62
N ALA A 43 -0.92 -2.46 15.81
CA ALA A 43 -1.16 -3.71 16.56
C ALA A 43 -2.65 -3.92 16.85
N ARG A 44 -3.32 -2.89 17.37
CA ARG A 44 -4.78 -2.95 17.58
C ARG A 44 -5.55 -3.21 16.29
N SER A 45 -5.18 -2.52 15.20
CA SER A 45 -5.82 -2.71 13.89
C SER A 45 -5.59 -4.13 13.35
N ILE A 46 -4.40 -4.70 13.51
CA ILE A 46 -4.10 -6.07 13.05
C ILE A 46 -5.00 -7.07 13.77
N VAL A 47 -5.04 -7.04 15.10
CA VAL A 47 -5.86 -7.99 15.88
C VAL A 47 -7.35 -7.80 15.59
N ALA A 48 -7.83 -6.54 15.56
CA ALA A 48 -9.24 -6.25 15.26
C ALA A 48 -9.63 -6.68 13.84
N MET A 49 -8.78 -6.42 12.85
CA MET A 49 -8.98 -6.86 11.47
C MET A 49 -9.10 -8.39 11.38
N CYS A 50 -8.18 -9.11 12.01
CA CYS A 50 -8.21 -10.58 11.98
C CYS A 50 -9.45 -11.14 12.66
N ARG A 51 -9.89 -10.57 13.78
CA ARG A 51 -11.18 -10.93 14.41
C ARG A 51 -12.36 -10.66 13.47
N GLN A 52 -12.41 -9.51 12.82
CA GLN A 52 -13.46 -9.20 11.85
C GLN A 52 -13.46 -10.16 10.65
N ILE A 53 -12.29 -10.61 10.19
CA ILE A 53 -12.21 -11.61 9.12
C ILE A 53 -12.77 -12.96 9.60
N MET A 54 -12.43 -13.39 10.81
CA MET A 54 -13.00 -14.61 11.38
C MET A 54 -14.52 -14.54 11.56
N ASP A 55 -15.00 -13.44 12.14
CA ASP A 55 -16.41 -13.29 12.52
C ASP A 55 -17.33 -13.04 11.32
N ASN A 56 -16.90 -12.21 10.36
CA ASN A 56 -17.75 -11.72 9.27
C ASN A 56 -17.49 -12.41 7.92
N PHE A 57 -16.34 -13.07 7.76
CA PHE A 57 -15.91 -13.64 6.48
C PHE A 57 -15.43 -15.11 6.62
N GLY A 58 -15.69 -15.76 7.76
CA GLY A 58 -15.37 -17.16 7.97
C GLY A 58 -13.87 -17.50 7.90
N GLY A 59 -13.01 -16.52 8.18
CA GLY A 59 -11.54 -16.68 8.11
C GLY A 59 -10.96 -16.43 6.71
N GLU A 60 -11.78 -16.09 5.71
CA GLU A 60 -11.32 -15.78 4.35
C GLU A 60 -11.16 -14.27 4.16
N ILE A 61 -10.07 -13.85 3.50
CA ILE A 61 -9.84 -12.44 3.18
C ILE A 61 -10.85 -12.02 2.10
N PRO A 62 -11.67 -10.97 2.34
CA PRO A 62 -12.63 -10.51 1.35
C PRO A 62 -11.94 -9.96 0.10
N ASP A 63 -12.52 -10.22 -1.06
CA ASP A 63 -11.94 -10.00 -2.38
C ASP A 63 -12.53 -8.79 -3.14
N THR A 64 -13.13 -7.84 -2.42
CA THR A 64 -13.64 -6.57 -2.97
C THR A 64 -13.20 -5.38 -2.13
N ILE A 65 -13.04 -4.21 -2.77
CA ILE A 65 -12.61 -2.98 -2.09
C ILE A 65 -13.62 -2.58 -1.01
N GLU A 66 -14.91 -2.72 -1.29
CA GLU A 66 -16.00 -2.37 -0.39
C GLU A 66 -15.91 -3.18 0.91
N LYS A 67 -15.75 -4.49 0.81
CA LYS A 67 -15.61 -5.38 1.98
C LYS A 67 -14.28 -5.16 2.69
N LEU A 68 -13.17 -5.02 1.96
CA LEU A 68 -11.85 -4.75 2.55
C LEU A 68 -11.84 -3.47 3.37
N THR A 69 -12.51 -2.42 2.92
CA THR A 69 -12.54 -1.13 3.62
C THR A 69 -13.41 -1.12 4.87
N THR A 70 -14.20 -2.15 5.13
CA THR A 70 -14.92 -2.32 6.41
C THR A 70 -14.00 -2.84 7.51
N LEU A 71 -12.84 -3.40 7.17
CA LEU A 71 -11.90 -3.97 8.12
C LEU A 71 -11.09 -2.89 8.85
N ALA A 72 -10.80 -3.14 10.12
CA ALA A 72 -10.06 -2.23 10.98
C ALA A 72 -8.66 -1.90 10.40
N GLY A 73 -8.37 -0.61 10.23
CA GLY A 73 -7.09 -0.14 9.71
C GLY A 73 -6.90 -0.29 8.20
N ILE A 74 -7.88 -0.79 7.47
CA ILE A 74 -7.84 -0.93 6.02
C ILE A 74 -8.55 0.27 5.36
N GLY A 75 -7.76 1.20 4.84
CA GLY A 75 -8.25 2.26 3.97
C GLY A 75 -8.21 1.87 2.48
N ARG A 76 -8.78 2.71 1.62
CA ARG A 76 -8.86 2.48 0.16
C ARG A 76 -7.51 2.15 -0.48
N LYS A 77 -6.43 2.83 -0.04
CA LYS A 77 -5.06 2.53 -0.52
C LYS A 77 -4.65 1.09 -0.22
N THR A 78 -4.86 0.63 1.02
CA THR A 78 -4.50 -0.74 1.44
C THR A 78 -5.41 -1.76 0.76
N ALA A 79 -6.70 -1.46 0.61
CA ALA A 79 -7.61 -2.32 -0.12
C ALA A 79 -7.17 -2.51 -1.59
N ASN A 80 -6.80 -1.44 -2.29
CA ASN A 80 -6.23 -1.55 -3.64
C ASN A 80 -4.94 -2.38 -3.67
N LEU A 81 -4.06 -2.24 -2.68
CA LEU A 81 -2.84 -3.03 -2.59
C LEU A 81 -3.17 -4.53 -2.45
N VAL A 82 -4.10 -4.89 -1.58
CA VAL A 82 -4.56 -6.28 -1.41
C VAL A 82 -5.20 -6.81 -2.69
N MET A 83 -6.01 -6.01 -3.37
CA MET A 83 -6.61 -6.40 -4.66
C MET A 83 -5.56 -6.71 -5.71
N GLY A 84 -4.52 -5.88 -5.82
CA GLY A 84 -3.44 -6.09 -6.80
C GLY A 84 -2.50 -7.24 -6.45
N ASP A 85 -2.02 -7.27 -5.20
CA ASP A 85 -0.92 -8.15 -4.80
C ASP A 85 -1.39 -9.55 -4.37
N VAL A 86 -2.57 -9.66 -3.77
CA VAL A 86 -3.11 -10.93 -3.27
C VAL A 86 -4.07 -11.55 -4.27
N PHE A 87 -4.98 -10.75 -4.83
CA PHE A 87 -6.02 -11.26 -5.74
C PHE A 87 -5.67 -11.09 -7.22
N HIS A 88 -4.56 -10.45 -7.54
CA HIS A 88 -4.12 -10.19 -8.93
C HIS A 88 -5.20 -9.51 -9.79
N LYS A 89 -6.06 -8.72 -9.14
CA LYS A 89 -7.11 -7.92 -9.79
C LYS A 89 -6.59 -6.52 -10.15
N PRO A 90 -7.11 -5.88 -11.20
CA PRO A 90 -6.73 -4.52 -11.55
C PRO A 90 -6.87 -3.55 -10.38
N ALA A 91 -5.79 -2.89 -9.99
CA ALA A 91 -5.77 -1.99 -8.84
C ALA A 91 -4.83 -0.79 -9.07
N VAL A 92 -5.25 0.39 -8.61
CA VAL A 92 -4.44 1.60 -8.65
C VAL A 92 -4.15 2.05 -7.22
N VAL A 93 -2.91 1.89 -6.78
CA VAL A 93 -2.46 2.25 -5.45
C VAL A 93 -1.97 3.69 -5.44
N THR A 94 -2.82 4.62 -5.00
CA THR A 94 -2.50 6.05 -4.94
C THR A 94 -1.76 6.42 -3.65
N ASP A 95 -0.49 6.07 -3.62
CA ASP A 95 0.41 6.50 -2.54
C ASP A 95 1.05 7.87 -2.85
N THR A 96 1.86 8.36 -1.93
CA THR A 96 2.56 9.66 -2.09
C THR A 96 3.52 9.68 -3.28
N HIS A 97 4.09 8.55 -3.69
CA HIS A 97 4.91 8.44 -4.89
C HIS A 97 4.05 8.53 -6.15
N CYS A 98 2.97 7.75 -6.19
CA CYS A 98 2.03 7.73 -7.31
C CYS A 98 1.47 9.15 -7.59
N ILE A 99 0.90 9.79 -6.57
CA ILE A 99 0.32 11.14 -6.71
C ILE A 99 1.36 12.15 -7.21
N ARG A 100 2.54 12.16 -6.59
CA ARG A 100 3.61 13.11 -6.96
C ARG A 100 4.12 12.89 -8.37
N ILE A 101 4.43 11.65 -8.72
CA ILE A 101 5.08 11.34 -9.99
C ILE A 101 4.09 11.47 -11.15
N CYS A 102 2.87 10.97 -11.00
CA CYS A 102 1.82 11.12 -11.99
C CYS A 102 1.47 12.59 -12.24
N GLY A 103 1.46 13.41 -11.19
CA GLY A 103 1.30 14.86 -11.33
C GLY A 103 2.46 15.51 -12.09
N ARG A 104 3.72 15.13 -11.81
CA ARG A 104 4.91 15.65 -12.52
C ARG A 104 4.97 15.21 -13.99
N LEU A 105 4.54 14.00 -14.29
CA LEU A 105 4.46 13.47 -15.65
C LEU A 105 3.25 14.02 -16.44
N GLY A 106 2.32 14.70 -15.78
CA GLY A 106 1.12 15.24 -16.41
C GLY A 106 0.00 14.20 -16.64
N LEU A 107 0.08 13.03 -16.02
CA LEU A 107 -0.93 11.97 -16.11
C LEU A 107 -2.20 12.31 -15.32
N THR A 108 -2.11 13.21 -14.36
CA THR A 108 -3.23 13.76 -13.58
C THR A 108 -2.94 15.18 -13.15
N LYS A 109 -3.98 16.00 -13.02
CA LYS A 109 -3.91 17.33 -12.39
C LYS A 109 -4.41 17.31 -10.95
N ASN A 110 -4.98 16.19 -10.52
CA ASN A 110 -5.54 16.01 -9.20
C ASN A 110 -4.45 15.69 -8.17
N LYS A 111 -4.73 16.03 -6.90
CA LYS A 111 -3.87 15.72 -5.74
C LYS A 111 -4.59 14.85 -4.71
N GLU A 112 -5.90 14.76 -4.81
CA GLU A 112 -6.74 13.93 -3.95
C GLU A 112 -6.62 12.46 -4.39
N PRO A 113 -6.28 11.52 -3.48
CA PRO A 113 -6.00 10.13 -3.84
C PRO A 113 -7.11 9.46 -4.65
N ALA A 114 -8.38 9.69 -4.30
CA ALA A 114 -9.51 9.08 -5.00
C ALA A 114 -9.65 9.58 -6.44
N LYS A 115 -9.44 10.88 -6.66
CA LYS A 115 -9.48 11.47 -8.02
C LYS A 115 -8.28 11.05 -8.87
N VAL A 116 -7.10 10.93 -8.25
CA VAL A 116 -5.92 10.39 -8.94
C VAL A 116 -6.15 8.94 -9.35
N GLU A 117 -6.74 8.11 -8.47
CA GLU A 117 -7.11 6.73 -8.79
C GLU A 117 -8.07 6.69 -10.00
N GLU A 118 -9.09 7.53 -9.99
CA GLU A 118 -10.06 7.62 -11.09
C GLU A 118 -9.42 8.04 -12.42
N ASP A 119 -8.54 9.07 -12.41
CA ASP A 119 -7.83 9.51 -13.59
C ASP A 119 -6.95 8.40 -14.16
N LEU A 120 -6.18 7.73 -13.30
CA LEU A 120 -5.26 6.67 -13.72
C LEU A 120 -5.99 5.43 -14.23
N ARG A 121 -7.15 5.09 -13.67
CA ARG A 121 -7.98 3.97 -14.17
C ARG A 121 -8.49 4.20 -15.60
N LYS A 122 -8.61 5.47 -16.03
CA LYS A 122 -9.05 5.80 -17.41
C LYS A 122 -7.94 5.63 -18.45
N ILE A 123 -6.68 5.74 -18.05
CA ILE A 123 -5.53 5.78 -18.98
C ILE A 123 -4.62 4.56 -18.88
N LEU A 124 -4.62 3.84 -17.77
CA LEU A 124 -3.78 2.66 -17.58
C LEU A 124 -4.52 1.40 -18.07
N PRO A 125 -3.82 0.49 -18.80
CA PRO A 125 -4.32 -0.84 -19.02
C PRO A 125 -4.60 -1.52 -17.67
N PRO A 126 -5.81 -2.07 -17.46
CA PRO A 126 -6.19 -2.63 -16.14
C PRO A 126 -5.18 -3.65 -15.60
N GLU A 127 -4.71 -4.55 -16.45
CA GLU A 127 -3.75 -5.62 -16.12
C GLU A 127 -2.34 -5.11 -15.76
N ARG A 128 -2.01 -3.87 -16.12
CA ARG A 128 -0.72 -3.24 -15.83
C ARG A 128 -0.78 -2.24 -14.67
N SER A 129 -1.96 -1.95 -14.16
CA SER A 129 -2.17 -0.85 -13.21
C SER A 129 -1.46 -1.06 -11.88
N SER A 130 -1.46 -2.28 -11.32
CA SER A 130 -0.76 -2.58 -10.07
C SER A 130 0.77 -2.52 -10.26
N ASP A 131 1.30 -3.18 -11.30
CA ASP A 131 2.73 -3.13 -11.63
C ASP A 131 3.22 -1.70 -11.86
N PHE A 132 2.45 -0.88 -12.56
CA PHE A 132 2.75 0.54 -12.75
C PHE A 132 2.92 1.26 -11.40
N CYS A 133 1.99 1.07 -10.47
CA CYS A 133 2.08 1.70 -9.15
C CYS A 133 3.31 1.25 -8.36
N HIS A 134 3.67 -0.03 -8.40
CA HIS A 134 4.89 -0.54 -7.78
C HIS A 134 6.15 0.08 -8.39
N ARG A 135 6.22 0.17 -9.70
CA ARG A 135 7.34 0.83 -10.41
C ARG A 135 7.48 2.30 -10.02
N LEU A 136 6.37 3.02 -9.81
CA LEU A 136 6.42 4.40 -9.35
C LEU A 136 7.05 4.54 -7.96
N VAL A 137 6.85 3.58 -7.06
CA VAL A 137 7.49 3.59 -5.74
C VAL A 137 9.01 3.44 -5.88
N LEU A 138 9.48 2.49 -6.68
CA LEU A 138 10.91 2.27 -6.94
C LEU A 138 11.52 3.50 -7.61
N PHE A 139 10.92 3.97 -8.68
CA PHE A 139 11.34 5.16 -9.41
C PHE A 139 11.37 6.41 -8.53
N GLY A 140 10.38 6.56 -7.66
CA GLY A 140 10.31 7.68 -6.75
C GLY A 140 11.34 7.66 -5.62
N ARG A 141 11.84 6.48 -5.26
CA ARG A 141 12.96 6.33 -4.30
C ARG A 141 14.30 6.63 -4.95
N GLU A 142 14.48 6.28 -6.19
CA GLU A 142 15.75 6.39 -6.90
C GLU A 142 15.93 7.75 -7.57
N TYR A 143 15.00 8.15 -8.45
CA TYR A 143 15.11 9.35 -9.29
C TYR A 143 14.20 10.48 -8.85
N CYS A 144 12.90 10.26 -8.86
CA CYS A 144 11.90 11.29 -8.68
C CYS A 144 11.53 11.50 -7.20
N LYS A 145 12.50 11.89 -6.37
CA LYS A 145 12.31 12.14 -4.94
C LYS A 145 11.41 13.34 -4.67
N ALA A 146 10.85 13.43 -3.45
CA ALA A 146 10.07 14.59 -3.04
C ALA A 146 10.94 15.85 -2.88
N ARG A 147 12.18 15.66 -2.41
CA ARG A 147 13.24 16.67 -2.29
C ARG A 147 14.53 16.07 -2.83
N GLY A 148 15.31 16.86 -3.59
CA GLY A 148 16.57 16.39 -4.20
C GLY A 148 16.34 15.38 -5.32
N GLU A 149 15.41 15.69 -6.22
CA GLU A 149 15.14 14.93 -7.44
C GLU A 149 16.39 14.89 -8.35
N ARG A 150 16.65 13.74 -8.96
CA ARG A 150 17.79 13.52 -9.88
C ARG A 150 17.34 13.64 -11.34
N CYS A 151 16.88 14.84 -11.73
CA CYS A 151 16.32 15.07 -13.06
C CYS A 151 17.34 14.88 -14.18
N SER A 152 18.61 15.28 -13.99
CA SER A 152 19.67 15.11 -14.98
C SER A 152 19.97 13.64 -15.34
N GLU A 153 19.67 12.71 -14.45
CA GLU A 153 19.88 11.28 -14.65
C GLU A 153 18.56 10.52 -14.88
N CYS A 154 17.45 11.26 -14.97
CA CYS A 154 16.11 10.66 -15.03
C CYS A 154 15.81 10.10 -16.41
N PRO A 155 15.51 8.78 -16.54
CA PRO A 155 15.20 8.18 -17.84
C PRO A 155 13.88 8.67 -18.45
N LEU A 156 13.07 9.41 -17.71
CA LEU A 156 11.80 9.98 -18.16
C LEU A 156 11.88 11.49 -18.40
N LEU A 157 13.10 12.08 -18.43
CA LEU A 157 13.26 13.52 -18.55
C LEU A 157 12.59 14.09 -19.80
N ASP A 158 12.72 13.40 -20.94
CA ASP A 158 12.21 13.89 -22.23
C ASP A 158 10.70 13.98 -22.29
N ILE A 159 9.99 13.14 -21.55
CA ILE A 159 8.52 13.12 -21.51
C ILE A 159 7.94 13.80 -20.25
N CYS A 160 8.80 14.30 -19.36
CA CYS A 160 8.36 14.89 -18.08
C CYS A 160 7.80 16.30 -18.28
N GLY A 161 6.54 16.52 -17.93
CA GLY A 161 5.89 17.84 -17.97
C GLY A 161 6.45 18.85 -16.94
N SER A 162 7.17 18.39 -15.91
CA SER A 162 7.76 19.19 -14.84
C SER A 162 9.29 19.27 -14.95
N ARG A 163 9.84 19.35 -16.16
CA ARG A 163 11.30 19.49 -16.38
C ARG A 163 11.88 20.61 -15.53
N LYS A 164 12.98 20.32 -14.83
CA LYS A 164 13.81 21.31 -14.15
C LYS A 164 15.23 21.25 -14.70
#